data_27439c5f772dc419430e18a5409439da
#
_entry.id   27439c5f772dc419430e18a5409439da
#
_cell.length_a   1.000
_cell.length_b   1.000
_cell.length_c   1.000
_cell.angle_alpha   90.00
_cell.angle_beta   90.00
_cell.angle_gamma   90.00
#
_symmetry.space_group_name_H-M   'P 1'
#
loop_
_entity.id
_entity.type
_entity.pdbx_description
1 polymer ?
#
loop_
_entity_poly.entity_id
_entity_poly.type
_entity_poly.pdbx_seq_one_letter_code
_entity_poly.pdbx_strand_id
1 'polypeptide(L)'
;MIRIITMLICLFVSLESFSQNTPQQRLDSVFSIMHAQNQFNGTVLIAQAGKVIFSKGYGYQDTLSKHSNTAETIYELASCSKQFTAAAIVLLHRKGMIHYQDSLIKFIPELASWKGVTIYDLLRHTSGIPEYIVDMPDHWDHTKIATNDDLIRFYAARKDTLLFAPGSRHSYSNTNYALLATIAERVSGMSLAELLKKDIFLPLKMNNTFIYNSRQHPQKIKNRATGYVWKKNSFDKITPENPNYGDSLAFYLDGIVGNAKVNSTTKDVYKWIVALKSNTFFTPDEFSLMTAITKTPKGRSIPYGFGLDLSGGNDNLSFGHTGSWDGYATFIYHNMGKDRTIITLQNFKLGAYPFKTITQILDNKPTVIEYAKKISLPRIEIEKFAGNYTNEENKDEQQEITFLDGHLIHNSNTIKWDMRFFPIGENQFQAIRQGGADGVIKFTEMENGDTKLEMLQHGKVIGTGIRKNKQL
;
A
#
# COMPACT_ATOMS: atom_id res chain seq x y z
N MET A 1 -12.76 41.74 76.76
CA MET A 1 -13.28 40.59 75.95
C MET A 1 -13.16 40.95 74.46
N ILE A 2 -12.06 40.50 73.87
CA ILE A 2 -11.78 40.72 72.44
C ILE A 2 -12.12 39.40 71.71
N ARG A 3 -13.15 39.42 70.85
CA ARG A 3 -13.52 38.28 69.99
C ARG A 3 -12.65 38.33 68.74
N ILE A 4 -11.78 37.31 68.57
CA ILE A 4 -11.01 37.08 67.38
C ILE A 4 -11.93 36.33 66.41
N ILE A 5 -12.27 36.93 65.29
CA ILE A 5 -12.96 36.29 64.17
C ILE A 5 -11.89 35.71 63.26
N THR A 6 -11.78 34.38 63.24
CA THR A 6 -10.91 33.66 62.32
C THR A 6 -11.63 33.50 60.97
N MET A 7 -11.17 34.18 59.95
CA MET A 7 -11.68 34.10 58.58
C MET A 7 -10.99 32.93 57.87
N LEU A 8 -11.71 31.83 57.65
CA LEU A 8 -11.27 30.69 56.85
C LEU A 8 -11.33 31.06 55.38
N ILE A 9 -10.22 31.33 54.74
CA ILE A 9 -10.12 31.49 53.30
C ILE A 9 -10.03 30.08 52.72
N CYS A 10 -11.16 29.58 52.14
CA CYS A 10 -11.16 28.40 51.25
C CYS A 10 -10.52 28.77 49.93
N LEU A 11 -9.28 28.40 49.70
CA LEU A 11 -8.64 28.40 48.38
C LEU A 11 -9.29 27.27 47.52
N PHE A 12 -10.24 27.63 46.67
CA PHE A 12 -10.64 26.77 45.55
C PHE A 12 -9.50 26.76 44.55
N VAL A 13 -8.61 25.76 44.61
CA VAL A 13 -7.72 25.42 43.54
C VAL A 13 -8.59 24.72 42.51
N SER A 14 -9.04 25.46 41.49
CA SER A 14 -9.62 24.90 40.29
C SER A 14 -8.50 24.16 39.57
N LEU A 15 -8.42 22.85 39.78
CA LEU A 15 -7.67 21.93 38.92
C LEU A 15 -8.33 22.00 37.55
N GLU A 16 -7.85 22.88 36.68
CA GLU A 16 -8.10 22.75 35.26
C GLU A 16 -7.50 21.40 34.85
N SER A 17 -8.36 20.39 34.83
CA SER A 17 -8.05 19.13 34.17
C SER A 17 -7.84 19.46 32.71
N PHE A 18 -6.57 19.64 32.29
CA PHE A 18 -6.22 19.57 30.88
C PHE A 18 -6.69 18.20 30.40
N SER A 19 -7.86 18.14 29.80
CA SER A 19 -8.37 16.96 29.15
C SER A 19 -7.38 16.57 28.08
N GLN A 20 -6.49 15.62 28.42
CA GLN A 20 -5.64 15.03 27.39
C GLN A 20 -6.56 14.41 26.34
N ASN A 21 -6.41 14.84 25.08
CA ASN A 21 -7.17 14.30 23.97
C ASN A 21 -7.11 12.77 23.99
N THR A 22 -8.26 12.12 23.87
CA THR A 22 -8.34 10.67 23.82
C THR A 22 -7.55 10.13 22.61
N PRO A 23 -7.10 8.86 22.63
CA PRO A 23 -6.45 8.27 21.47
C PRO A 23 -7.26 8.43 20.18
N GLN A 24 -8.59 8.34 20.27
CA GLN A 24 -9.51 8.53 19.13
C GLN A 24 -9.45 9.97 18.58
N GLN A 25 -9.46 10.96 19.43
CA GLN A 25 -9.34 12.37 19.03
C GLN A 25 -7.96 12.66 18.42
N ARG A 26 -6.91 12.10 18.98
CA ARG A 26 -5.54 12.22 18.43
C ARG A 26 -5.43 11.57 17.06
N LEU A 27 -6.00 10.37 16.87
CA LEU A 27 -6.05 9.69 15.57
C LEU A 27 -6.86 10.51 14.55
N ASP A 28 -8.02 11.02 14.95
CA ASP A 28 -8.85 11.87 14.07
C ASP A 28 -8.11 13.13 13.63
N SER A 29 -7.39 13.78 14.55
CA SER A 29 -6.56 14.95 14.22
C SER A 29 -5.49 14.62 13.18
N VAL A 30 -4.78 13.48 13.34
CA VAL A 30 -3.76 13.01 12.40
C VAL A 30 -4.32 12.86 11.00
N PHE A 31 -5.40 12.06 10.84
CA PHE A 31 -5.97 11.80 9.53
C PHE A 31 -6.66 13.01 8.92
N SER A 32 -7.24 13.90 9.73
CA SER A 32 -7.83 15.17 9.27
C SER A 32 -6.76 16.10 8.68
N ILE A 33 -5.60 16.22 9.33
CA ILE A 33 -4.48 17.02 8.82
C ILE A 33 -3.94 16.39 7.53
N MET A 34 -3.72 15.08 7.50
CA MET A 34 -3.25 14.39 6.31
C MET A 34 -4.21 14.55 5.13
N HIS A 35 -5.52 14.47 5.39
CA HIS A 35 -6.52 14.72 4.36
C HIS A 35 -6.45 16.15 3.83
N ALA A 36 -6.40 17.15 4.72
CA ALA A 36 -6.27 18.56 4.34
C ALA A 36 -5.00 18.86 3.54
N GLN A 37 -3.94 18.08 3.75
CA GLN A 37 -2.65 18.15 3.02
C GLN A 37 -2.60 17.27 1.76
N ASN A 38 -3.71 16.68 1.31
CA ASN A 38 -3.78 15.74 0.19
C ASN A 38 -2.93 14.47 0.35
N GLN A 39 -2.64 14.06 1.58
CA GLN A 39 -1.86 12.86 1.90
C GLN A 39 -2.72 11.64 2.21
N PHE A 40 -4.02 11.83 2.43
CA PHE A 40 -4.96 10.75 2.75
C PHE A 40 -6.33 11.02 2.15
N ASN A 41 -6.90 10.04 1.45
CA ASN A 41 -8.28 10.04 0.99
C ASN A 41 -8.79 8.58 1.01
N GLY A 42 -9.60 8.24 2.00
CA GLY A 42 -9.99 6.84 2.18
C GLY A 42 -10.62 6.56 3.54
N THR A 43 -10.60 5.31 3.95
CA THR A 43 -11.19 4.83 5.21
C THR A 43 -10.13 4.16 6.09
N VAL A 44 -10.21 4.43 7.38
CA VAL A 44 -9.36 3.85 8.43
C VAL A 44 -10.23 3.00 9.35
N LEU A 45 -9.71 1.83 9.76
CA LEU A 45 -10.22 1.05 10.88
C LEU A 45 -9.05 0.62 11.76
N ILE A 46 -9.16 0.88 13.05
CA ILE A 46 -8.19 0.44 14.06
C ILE A 46 -8.95 -0.36 15.13
N ALA A 47 -8.44 -1.56 15.41
CA ALA A 47 -8.97 -2.40 16.48
C ALA A 47 -7.85 -2.82 17.43
N GLN A 48 -8.18 -2.99 18.70
CA GLN A 48 -7.28 -3.47 19.74
C GLN A 48 -8.05 -4.31 20.75
N ALA A 49 -7.43 -5.40 21.22
CA ALA A 49 -8.03 -6.34 22.17
C ALA A 49 -9.45 -6.79 21.73
N GLY A 50 -9.60 -7.15 20.45
CA GLY A 50 -10.86 -7.61 19.86
C GLY A 50 -11.91 -6.54 19.62
N LYS A 51 -11.66 -5.27 19.95
CA LYS A 51 -12.63 -4.16 19.82
C LYS A 51 -12.19 -3.15 18.77
N VAL A 52 -13.09 -2.72 17.88
CA VAL A 52 -12.87 -1.57 17.02
C VAL A 52 -12.88 -0.31 17.87
N ILE A 53 -11.75 0.38 17.94
CA ILE A 53 -11.56 1.59 18.73
C ILE A 53 -11.61 2.87 17.89
N PHE A 54 -11.41 2.75 16.58
CA PHE A 54 -11.49 3.86 15.64
C PHE A 54 -11.94 3.35 14.25
N SER A 55 -12.93 4.02 13.64
CA SER A 55 -13.36 3.73 12.27
C SER A 55 -13.96 4.99 11.65
N LYS A 56 -13.30 5.54 10.60
CA LYS A 56 -13.75 6.81 9.98
C LYS A 56 -13.27 6.89 8.53
N GLY A 57 -14.08 7.54 7.69
CA GLY A 57 -13.76 7.92 6.33
C GLY A 57 -13.33 9.38 6.21
N TYR A 58 -12.44 9.68 5.28
CA TYR A 58 -11.94 11.02 4.97
C TYR A 58 -11.96 11.24 3.46
N GLY A 59 -12.39 12.41 3.04
CA GLY A 59 -12.52 12.78 1.64
C GLY A 59 -13.63 12.04 0.92
N TYR A 60 -13.50 11.89 -0.39
CA TYR A 60 -14.59 11.45 -1.27
C TYR A 60 -14.30 10.11 -1.94
N GLN A 61 -15.36 9.30 -2.10
CA GLN A 61 -15.36 8.07 -2.91
C GLN A 61 -15.15 8.39 -4.39
N ASP A 62 -15.68 9.51 -4.81
CA ASP A 62 -15.64 9.99 -6.17
C ASP A 62 -15.55 11.51 -6.19
N THR A 63 -14.66 12.07 -7.00
CA THR A 63 -14.40 13.51 -7.05
C THR A 63 -15.53 14.30 -7.71
N LEU A 64 -16.32 13.67 -8.58
CA LEU A 64 -17.42 14.30 -9.31
C LEU A 64 -18.68 14.33 -8.44
N SER A 65 -19.09 13.18 -7.91
CA SER A 65 -20.30 13.06 -7.09
C SER A 65 -20.14 13.62 -5.68
N LYS A 66 -18.89 13.78 -5.21
CA LYS A 66 -18.53 14.23 -3.85
C LYS A 66 -19.17 13.41 -2.73
N HIS A 67 -19.50 12.14 -2.99
CA HIS A 67 -19.94 11.24 -1.93
C HIS A 67 -18.76 10.97 -0.99
N SER A 68 -18.97 11.20 0.30
CA SER A 68 -17.94 11.04 1.32
C SER A 68 -17.53 9.58 1.49
N ASN A 69 -16.26 9.34 1.76
CA ASN A 69 -15.78 8.05 2.23
C ASN A 69 -16.38 7.72 3.61
N THR A 70 -16.81 6.48 3.78
CA THR A 70 -17.40 5.96 5.01
C THR A 70 -16.87 4.57 5.30
N ALA A 71 -17.23 3.99 6.46
CA ALA A 71 -16.90 2.60 6.79
C ALA A 71 -17.49 1.56 5.81
N GLU A 72 -18.48 1.96 5.01
CA GLU A 72 -19.14 1.12 3.98
C GLU A 72 -18.52 1.31 2.59
N THR A 73 -17.53 2.17 2.44
CA THR A 73 -16.86 2.40 1.16
C THR A 73 -16.03 1.18 0.78
N ILE A 74 -16.21 0.75 -0.47
CA ILE A 74 -15.54 -0.41 -1.05
C ILE A 74 -14.35 0.06 -1.88
N TYR A 75 -13.19 -0.57 -1.67
CA TYR A 75 -11.95 -0.27 -2.36
C TYR A 75 -11.38 -1.54 -3.01
N GLU A 76 -10.71 -1.40 -4.13
CA GLU A 76 -9.84 -2.47 -4.62
C GLU A 76 -8.63 -2.62 -3.69
N LEU A 77 -8.39 -3.85 -3.23
CA LEU A 77 -7.35 -4.14 -2.25
C LEU A 77 -5.95 -4.25 -2.85
N ALA A 78 -5.85 -4.24 -4.18
CA ALA A 78 -4.60 -4.48 -4.90
C ALA A 78 -3.89 -5.74 -4.35
N SER A 79 -2.58 -5.68 -4.06
CA SER A 79 -1.82 -6.85 -3.59
C SER A 79 -2.29 -7.44 -2.25
N CYS A 80 -3.07 -6.72 -1.44
CA CYS A 80 -3.72 -7.32 -0.28
C CYS A 80 -4.72 -8.44 -0.66
N SER A 81 -5.07 -8.58 -1.94
CA SER A 81 -5.87 -9.70 -2.48
C SER A 81 -5.18 -11.05 -2.37
N LYS A 82 -3.84 -11.06 -2.35
CA LYS A 82 -3.02 -12.29 -2.32
C LYS A 82 -3.35 -13.19 -1.13
N GLN A 83 -3.73 -12.61 0.00
CA GLN A 83 -4.14 -13.35 1.20
C GLN A 83 -5.32 -14.29 0.91
N PHE A 84 -6.27 -13.84 0.10
CA PHE A 84 -7.48 -14.63 -0.23
C PHE A 84 -7.16 -15.72 -1.26
N THR A 85 -6.30 -15.42 -2.24
CA THR A 85 -5.82 -16.44 -3.19
C THR A 85 -5.04 -17.53 -2.46
N ALA A 86 -4.14 -17.17 -1.55
CA ALA A 86 -3.42 -18.14 -0.72
C ALA A 86 -4.37 -18.96 0.15
N ALA A 87 -5.37 -18.33 0.75
CA ALA A 87 -6.39 -19.04 1.53
C ALA A 87 -7.18 -20.06 0.70
N ALA A 88 -7.53 -19.75 -0.55
CA ALA A 88 -8.15 -20.72 -1.45
C ALA A 88 -7.25 -21.94 -1.65
N ILE A 89 -5.95 -21.76 -1.84
CA ILE A 89 -4.97 -22.86 -1.96
C ILE A 89 -4.93 -23.69 -0.66
N VAL A 90 -4.93 -23.04 0.52
CA VAL A 90 -4.98 -23.76 1.81
C VAL A 90 -6.24 -24.60 1.94
N LEU A 91 -7.40 -24.06 1.57
CA LEU A 91 -8.67 -24.77 1.62
C LEU A 91 -8.74 -25.93 0.62
N LEU A 92 -8.18 -25.79 -0.58
CA LEU A 92 -8.06 -26.89 -1.55
C LEU A 92 -7.09 -27.97 -1.07
N HIS A 93 -6.02 -27.59 -0.40
CA HIS A 93 -5.09 -28.53 0.26
C HIS A 93 -5.81 -29.31 1.38
N ARG A 94 -6.56 -28.64 2.24
CA ARG A 94 -7.40 -29.27 3.29
C ARG A 94 -8.38 -30.31 2.73
N LYS A 95 -8.92 -30.03 1.53
CA LYS A 95 -9.82 -30.95 0.82
C LYS A 95 -9.08 -32.12 0.11
N GLY A 96 -7.74 -32.18 0.18
CA GLY A 96 -6.93 -33.18 -0.48
C GLY A 96 -6.84 -33.03 -2.02
N MET A 97 -7.29 -31.90 -2.57
CA MET A 97 -7.33 -31.68 -4.02
C MET A 97 -5.95 -31.26 -4.58
N ILE A 98 -5.10 -30.70 -3.76
CA ILE A 98 -3.73 -30.30 -4.08
C ILE A 98 -2.80 -30.58 -2.88
N HIS A 99 -1.48 -30.65 -3.15
CA HIS A 99 -0.44 -30.65 -2.12
C HIS A 99 0.52 -29.50 -2.37
N TYR A 100 1.06 -28.86 -1.31
CA TYR A 100 1.99 -27.74 -1.44
C TYR A 100 3.25 -28.07 -2.24
N GLN A 101 3.67 -29.34 -2.21
CA GLN A 101 4.83 -29.85 -2.95
C GLN A 101 4.49 -30.32 -4.38
N ASP A 102 3.22 -30.23 -4.78
CA ASP A 102 2.86 -30.50 -6.18
C ASP A 102 3.57 -29.50 -7.10
N SER A 103 4.06 -30.02 -8.22
CA SER A 103 4.71 -29.18 -9.24
C SER A 103 3.67 -28.32 -9.97
N LEU A 104 4.03 -27.06 -10.26
CA LEU A 104 3.27 -26.15 -11.10
C LEU A 104 2.78 -26.82 -12.39
N ILE A 105 3.66 -27.53 -13.09
CA ILE A 105 3.37 -28.14 -14.38
C ILE A 105 2.36 -29.30 -14.32
N LYS A 106 2.05 -29.83 -13.12
CA LYS A 106 0.94 -30.79 -12.91
C LYS A 106 -0.41 -30.14 -13.25
N PHE A 107 -0.55 -28.85 -12.98
CA PHE A 107 -1.79 -28.09 -13.16
C PHE A 107 -1.76 -27.15 -14.36
N ILE A 108 -0.56 -26.71 -14.74
CA ILE A 108 -0.33 -25.79 -15.87
C ILE A 108 0.80 -26.37 -16.76
N PRO A 109 0.53 -27.48 -17.48
CA PRO A 109 1.54 -28.16 -18.29
C PRO A 109 2.10 -27.30 -19.43
N GLU A 110 1.39 -26.24 -19.83
CA GLU A 110 1.83 -25.24 -20.81
C GLU A 110 3.15 -24.56 -20.42
N LEU A 111 3.43 -24.49 -19.12
CA LEU A 111 4.64 -23.88 -18.56
C LEU A 111 5.74 -24.89 -18.25
N ALA A 112 5.93 -25.87 -19.13
CA ALA A 112 6.90 -26.98 -18.93
C ALA A 112 8.36 -26.49 -18.74
N SER A 113 8.73 -25.31 -19.24
CA SER A 113 10.04 -24.67 -19.00
C SER A 113 10.30 -24.36 -17.53
N TRP A 114 9.26 -24.29 -16.69
CA TRP A 114 9.34 -24.00 -15.27
C TRP A 114 9.23 -25.27 -14.40
N LYS A 115 9.72 -26.38 -14.93
CA LYS A 115 9.82 -27.64 -14.19
C LYS A 115 10.59 -27.45 -12.88
N GLY A 116 10.07 -28.03 -11.79
CA GLY A 116 10.68 -27.95 -10.46
C GLY A 116 10.10 -26.85 -9.56
N VAL A 117 9.30 -25.93 -10.09
CA VAL A 117 8.53 -24.97 -9.28
C VAL A 117 7.36 -25.70 -8.60
N THR A 118 7.19 -25.49 -7.30
CA THR A 118 6.09 -26.06 -6.51
C THR A 118 5.05 -25.00 -6.17
N ILE A 119 3.83 -25.42 -5.76
CA ILE A 119 2.81 -24.52 -5.20
C ILE A 119 3.36 -23.76 -3.99
N TYR A 120 4.20 -24.41 -3.16
CA TYR A 120 4.84 -23.78 -2.02
C TYR A 120 5.75 -22.62 -2.43
N ASP A 121 6.52 -22.79 -3.51
CA ASP A 121 7.38 -21.72 -4.05
C ASP A 121 6.56 -20.53 -4.57
N LEU A 122 5.43 -20.78 -5.23
CA LEU A 122 4.52 -19.72 -5.68
C LEU A 122 3.97 -18.92 -4.51
N LEU A 123 3.47 -19.61 -3.46
CA LEU A 123 2.88 -18.99 -2.27
C LEU A 123 3.88 -18.05 -1.55
N ARG A 124 5.16 -18.37 -1.59
CA ARG A 124 6.22 -17.69 -0.82
C ARG A 124 7.14 -16.81 -1.66
N HIS A 125 6.85 -16.64 -2.94
CA HIS A 125 7.70 -15.89 -3.86
C HIS A 125 9.15 -16.40 -3.94
N THR A 126 9.31 -17.72 -3.92
CA THR A 126 10.60 -18.40 -4.07
C THR A 126 10.74 -19.18 -5.38
N SER A 127 9.81 -19.00 -6.31
CA SER A 127 9.74 -19.76 -7.56
C SER A 127 10.81 -19.45 -8.59
N GLY A 128 11.32 -18.22 -8.61
CA GLY A 128 12.19 -17.73 -9.68
C GLY A 128 11.46 -17.34 -10.97
N ILE A 129 10.13 -17.37 -11.00
CA ILE A 129 9.31 -17.01 -12.15
C ILE A 129 9.42 -15.50 -12.44
N PRO A 130 9.58 -15.08 -13.73
CA PRO A 130 9.60 -13.69 -14.16
C PRO A 130 8.31 -12.93 -13.78
N GLU A 131 8.41 -11.60 -13.78
CA GLU A 131 7.31 -10.68 -13.36
C GLU A 131 6.54 -10.16 -14.59
N TYR A 132 5.30 -10.58 -14.75
CA TYR A 132 4.50 -10.25 -15.93
C TYR A 132 4.22 -8.74 -16.07
N ILE A 133 4.15 -7.99 -14.97
CA ILE A 133 3.97 -6.52 -15.02
C ILE A 133 5.16 -5.82 -15.67
N VAL A 134 6.34 -6.48 -15.66
CA VAL A 134 7.56 -5.99 -16.33
C VAL A 134 7.63 -6.50 -17.77
N ASP A 135 7.31 -7.79 -18.00
CA ASP A 135 7.59 -8.45 -19.27
C ASP A 135 6.48 -8.22 -20.31
N MET A 136 5.21 -8.18 -19.92
CA MET A 136 4.10 -8.04 -20.87
C MET A 136 3.98 -6.66 -21.53
N PRO A 137 4.29 -5.52 -20.87
CA PRO A 137 4.07 -4.20 -21.44
C PRO A 137 4.66 -4.01 -22.84
N ASP A 138 5.87 -4.47 -23.07
CA ASP A 138 6.56 -4.30 -24.36
C ASP A 138 6.14 -5.31 -25.44
N HIS A 139 5.27 -6.28 -25.08
CA HIS A 139 4.93 -7.42 -25.95
C HIS A 139 3.43 -7.68 -26.07
N TRP A 140 2.60 -6.89 -25.41
CA TRP A 140 1.14 -7.05 -25.42
C TRP A 140 0.46 -5.96 -26.22
N ASP A 141 -0.62 -6.32 -26.92
CA ASP A 141 -1.51 -5.35 -27.57
C ASP A 141 -2.33 -4.59 -26.52
N HIS A 142 -1.96 -3.35 -26.24
CA HIS A 142 -2.56 -2.52 -25.18
C HIS A 142 -4.05 -2.18 -25.41
N THR A 143 -4.60 -2.52 -26.60
CA THR A 143 -6.04 -2.37 -26.87
C THR A 143 -6.85 -3.57 -26.36
N LYS A 144 -6.19 -4.64 -25.94
CA LYS A 144 -6.81 -5.89 -25.46
C LYS A 144 -6.55 -6.11 -23.97
N ILE A 145 -7.59 -6.46 -23.24
CA ILE A 145 -7.48 -6.81 -21.82
C ILE A 145 -6.96 -8.25 -21.72
N ALA A 146 -5.79 -8.40 -21.08
CA ALA A 146 -5.17 -9.69 -20.84
C ALA A 146 -5.83 -10.40 -19.65
N THR A 147 -5.97 -11.72 -19.75
CA THR A 147 -6.46 -12.63 -18.73
C THR A 147 -5.34 -13.53 -18.20
N ASN A 148 -5.62 -14.35 -17.18
CA ASN A 148 -4.67 -15.35 -16.68
C ASN A 148 -4.27 -16.35 -17.80
N ASP A 149 -5.19 -16.72 -18.68
CA ASP A 149 -4.88 -17.60 -19.81
C ASP A 149 -3.96 -16.94 -20.82
N ASP A 150 -4.12 -15.64 -21.06
CA ASP A 150 -3.22 -14.87 -21.93
C ASP A 150 -1.82 -14.81 -21.33
N LEU A 151 -1.70 -14.60 -20.03
CA LEU A 151 -0.42 -14.62 -19.29
C LEU A 151 0.27 -15.99 -19.45
N ILE A 152 -0.48 -17.09 -19.30
CA ILE A 152 0.06 -18.44 -19.49
C ILE A 152 0.52 -18.64 -20.94
N ARG A 153 -0.30 -18.29 -21.94
CA ARG A 153 0.08 -18.36 -23.35
C ARG A 153 1.32 -17.53 -23.67
N PHE A 154 1.40 -16.32 -23.11
CA PHE A 154 2.55 -15.44 -23.27
C PHE A 154 3.86 -16.12 -22.85
N TYR A 155 3.93 -16.66 -21.63
CA TYR A 155 5.14 -17.32 -21.14
C TYR A 155 5.39 -18.70 -21.80
N ALA A 156 4.35 -19.45 -22.14
CA ALA A 156 4.48 -20.72 -22.83
C ALA A 156 5.10 -20.55 -24.24
N ALA A 157 4.73 -19.50 -24.96
CA ALA A 157 5.29 -19.18 -26.29
C ALA A 157 6.76 -18.74 -26.21
N ARG A 158 7.14 -17.97 -25.19
CA ARG A 158 8.50 -17.46 -24.98
C ARG A 158 9.47 -18.52 -24.46
N LYS A 159 8.95 -19.53 -23.74
CA LYS A 159 9.76 -20.57 -23.06
C LYS A 159 10.80 -19.96 -22.12
N ASP A 160 10.45 -18.87 -21.46
CA ASP A 160 11.36 -18.16 -20.55
C ASP A 160 11.88 -19.10 -19.45
N THR A 161 13.14 -18.92 -19.08
CA THR A 161 13.77 -19.65 -17.99
C THR A 161 13.51 -18.98 -16.65
N LEU A 162 13.66 -19.74 -15.57
CA LEU A 162 13.60 -19.19 -14.22
C LEU A 162 14.79 -18.25 -13.98
N LEU A 163 14.55 -17.12 -13.31
CA LEU A 163 15.55 -16.13 -12.93
C LEU A 163 16.53 -16.67 -11.87
N PHE A 164 16.13 -17.70 -11.13
CA PHE A 164 16.93 -18.42 -10.15
C PHE A 164 16.28 -19.77 -9.82
N ALA A 165 17.03 -20.69 -9.25
CA ALA A 165 16.52 -22.00 -8.85
C ALA A 165 15.43 -21.88 -7.76
N PRO A 166 14.30 -22.61 -7.87
CA PRO A 166 13.23 -22.58 -6.86
C PRO A 166 13.76 -22.82 -5.46
N GLY A 167 13.21 -22.11 -4.48
CA GLY A 167 13.61 -22.16 -3.08
C GLY A 167 14.93 -21.44 -2.73
N SER A 168 15.75 -21.05 -3.72
CA SER A 168 17.09 -20.52 -3.46
C SER A 168 17.11 -19.05 -3.02
N ARG A 169 16.08 -18.28 -3.36
CA ARG A 169 15.98 -16.85 -3.11
C ARG A 169 14.50 -16.43 -3.00
N HIS A 170 14.23 -15.39 -2.25
CA HIS A 170 12.95 -14.69 -2.26
C HIS A 170 13.00 -13.55 -3.30
N SER A 171 12.01 -13.49 -4.18
CA SER A 171 11.77 -12.39 -5.12
C SER A 171 10.28 -12.28 -5.39
N TYR A 172 9.68 -11.23 -4.89
CA TYR A 172 8.24 -10.96 -5.06
C TYR A 172 7.88 -10.95 -6.56
N SER A 173 6.85 -11.72 -6.94
CA SER A 173 6.35 -11.79 -8.31
C SER A 173 4.82 -11.92 -8.33
N ASN A 174 4.15 -11.01 -9.02
CA ASN A 174 2.71 -11.06 -9.21
C ASN A 174 2.28 -12.26 -10.06
N THR A 175 3.16 -12.70 -10.96
CA THR A 175 2.94 -13.91 -11.78
C THR A 175 2.62 -15.12 -10.92
N ASN A 176 3.30 -15.30 -9.79
CA ASN A 176 3.06 -16.43 -8.88
C ASN A 176 1.58 -16.50 -8.45
N TYR A 177 1.00 -15.39 -8.08
CA TYR A 177 -0.37 -15.35 -7.56
C TYR A 177 -1.43 -15.40 -8.66
N ALA A 178 -1.13 -14.93 -9.88
CA ALA A 178 -1.96 -15.18 -11.05
C ALA A 178 -2.00 -16.69 -11.37
N LEU A 179 -0.85 -17.38 -11.31
CA LEU A 179 -0.78 -18.84 -11.51
C LEU A 179 -1.49 -19.63 -10.40
N LEU A 180 -1.36 -19.21 -9.11
CA LEU A 180 -2.11 -19.83 -8.01
C LEU A 180 -3.62 -19.68 -8.21
N ALA A 181 -4.10 -18.55 -8.73
CA ALA A 181 -5.51 -18.37 -9.09
C ALA A 181 -5.93 -19.37 -10.17
N THR A 182 -5.17 -19.49 -11.26
CA THR A 182 -5.46 -20.46 -12.32
C THR A 182 -5.43 -21.92 -11.81
N ILE A 183 -4.47 -22.27 -10.94
CA ILE A 183 -4.44 -23.60 -10.30
C ILE A 183 -5.73 -23.83 -9.50
N ALA A 184 -6.14 -22.84 -8.69
CA ALA A 184 -7.35 -22.93 -7.89
C ALA A 184 -8.60 -23.11 -8.78
N GLU A 185 -8.70 -22.41 -9.89
CA GLU A 185 -9.79 -22.51 -10.86
C GLU A 185 -9.83 -23.88 -11.55
N ARG A 186 -8.68 -24.35 -12.08
CA ARG A 186 -8.57 -25.64 -12.76
C ARG A 186 -8.92 -26.82 -11.84
N VAL A 187 -8.49 -26.74 -10.57
CA VAL A 187 -8.70 -27.80 -9.59
C VAL A 187 -10.13 -27.79 -9.04
N SER A 188 -10.70 -26.63 -8.80
CA SER A 188 -12.06 -26.51 -8.23
C SER A 188 -13.17 -26.60 -9.28
N GLY A 189 -12.88 -26.33 -10.55
CA GLY A 189 -13.86 -26.18 -11.62
C GLY A 189 -14.72 -24.91 -11.50
N MET A 190 -14.32 -23.97 -10.63
CA MET A 190 -15.01 -22.68 -10.40
C MET A 190 -14.06 -21.54 -10.73
N SER A 191 -14.61 -20.39 -11.15
CA SER A 191 -13.82 -19.17 -11.19
C SER A 191 -13.29 -18.80 -9.80
N LEU A 192 -12.17 -18.08 -9.73
CA LEU A 192 -11.64 -17.61 -8.43
C LEU A 192 -12.68 -16.78 -7.66
N ALA A 193 -13.48 -15.98 -8.37
CA ALA A 193 -14.54 -15.17 -7.78
C ALA A 193 -15.61 -16.04 -7.08
N GLU A 194 -16.07 -17.11 -7.74
CA GLU A 194 -17.05 -18.05 -7.17
C GLU A 194 -16.46 -18.84 -6.01
N LEU A 195 -15.22 -19.32 -6.15
CA LEU A 195 -14.53 -20.09 -5.11
C LEU A 195 -14.34 -19.25 -3.84
N LEU A 196 -13.80 -18.02 -3.96
CA LEU A 196 -13.62 -17.14 -2.81
C LEU A 196 -14.95 -16.73 -2.18
N LYS A 197 -15.96 -16.43 -2.99
CA LYS A 197 -17.32 -16.12 -2.49
C LYS A 197 -17.89 -17.26 -1.67
N LYS A 198 -17.85 -18.49 -2.22
CA LYS A 198 -18.43 -19.69 -1.61
C LYS A 198 -17.69 -20.11 -0.34
N ASP A 199 -16.36 -20.23 -0.44
CA ASP A 199 -15.57 -20.89 0.59
C ASP A 199 -14.99 -19.92 1.64
N ILE A 200 -14.99 -18.60 1.36
CA ILE A 200 -14.40 -17.60 2.27
C ILE A 200 -15.39 -16.47 2.59
N PHE A 201 -15.86 -15.72 1.59
CA PHE A 201 -16.59 -14.47 1.86
C PHE A 201 -17.95 -14.70 2.51
N LEU A 202 -18.74 -15.67 2.01
CA LEU A 202 -20.04 -16.00 2.60
C LEU A 202 -19.92 -16.62 4.01
N PRO A 203 -19.05 -17.61 4.27
CA PRO A 203 -18.86 -18.15 5.62
C PRO A 203 -18.44 -17.10 6.64
N LEU A 204 -17.60 -16.14 6.24
CA LEU A 204 -17.12 -15.04 7.09
C LEU A 204 -18.05 -13.83 7.11
N LYS A 205 -19.19 -13.89 6.42
CA LYS A 205 -20.15 -12.77 6.30
C LYS A 205 -19.52 -11.48 5.78
N MET A 206 -18.57 -11.62 4.85
CA MET A 206 -17.91 -10.52 4.16
C MET A 206 -18.77 -10.08 2.95
N ASN A 207 -19.93 -9.53 3.24
CA ASN A 207 -21.00 -9.29 2.25
C ASN A 207 -20.66 -8.18 1.22
N ASN A 208 -19.67 -7.36 1.50
CA ASN A 208 -19.19 -6.30 0.61
C ASN A 208 -17.82 -6.64 0.01
N THR A 209 -17.49 -7.93 -0.09
CA THR A 209 -16.20 -8.41 -0.61
C THR A 209 -16.43 -9.30 -1.83
N PHE A 210 -15.74 -8.99 -2.93
CA PHE A 210 -15.86 -9.69 -4.21
C PHE A 210 -14.66 -9.42 -5.11
N ILE A 211 -14.47 -10.25 -6.15
CA ILE A 211 -13.52 -9.93 -7.25
C ILE A 211 -14.25 -9.08 -8.28
N TYR A 212 -13.56 -8.04 -8.77
CA TYR A 212 -14.11 -7.15 -9.79
C TYR A 212 -13.04 -6.58 -10.71
N ASN A 213 -13.20 -6.87 -12.00
CA ASN A 213 -12.39 -6.38 -13.12
C ASN A 213 -13.15 -5.25 -13.80
N SER A 214 -12.87 -4.01 -13.41
CA SER A 214 -13.73 -2.86 -13.71
C SER A 214 -13.75 -2.46 -15.17
N ARG A 215 -12.72 -2.79 -15.95
CA ARG A 215 -12.64 -2.48 -17.38
C ARG A 215 -13.12 -3.64 -18.23
N GLN A 216 -12.87 -4.87 -17.78
CA GLN A 216 -13.37 -6.05 -18.49
C GLN A 216 -14.89 -6.20 -18.37
N HIS A 217 -15.46 -5.88 -17.19
CA HIS A 217 -16.89 -6.00 -16.90
C HIS A 217 -17.44 -4.73 -16.25
N PRO A 218 -17.48 -3.59 -16.96
CA PRO A 218 -17.85 -2.32 -16.38
C PRO A 218 -19.29 -2.33 -15.85
N GLN A 219 -19.45 -2.00 -14.58
CA GLN A 219 -20.75 -1.87 -13.91
C GLN A 219 -20.70 -0.85 -12.77
N LYS A 220 -21.83 -0.25 -12.45
CA LYS A 220 -21.95 0.65 -11.32
C LYS A 220 -22.16 -0.15 -10.04
N ILE A 221 -21.21 -0.12 -9.13
CA ILE A 221 -21.29 -0.77 -7.82
C ILE A 221 -21.52 0.31 -6.75
N LYS A 222 -22.59 0.15 -5.97
CA LYS A 222 -22.91 1.08 -4.87
C LYS A 222 -21.76 1.14 -3.88
N ASN A 223 -21.42 2.33 -3.41
CA ASN A 223 -20.36 2.62 -2.45
C ASN A 223 -18.94 2.23 -2.90
N ARG A 224 -18.72 1.82 -4.14
CA ARG A 224 -17.36 1.59 -4.62
C ARG A 224 -16.69 2.91 -4.95
N ALA A 225 -15.54 3.15 -4.32
CA ALA A 225 -14.73 4.32 -4.61
C ALA A 225 -14.06 4.21 -5.98
N THR A 226 -13.92 5.33 -6.67
CA THR A 226 -13.10 5.46 -7.89
C THR A 226 -11.65 5.67 -7.49
N GLY A 227 -10.72 4.91 -8.08
CA GLY A 227 -9.28 5.08 -7.87
C GLY A 227 -8.73 6.31 -8.61
N TYR A 228 -7.84 7.06 -7.97
CA TYR A 228 -7.27 8.28 -8.52
C TYR A 228 -5.74 8.31 -8.45
N VAL A 229 -5.18 9.03 -9.39
CA VAL A 229 -3.77 9.44 -9.43
C VAL A 229 -3.71 10.95 -9.68
N TRP A 230 -2.55 11.57 -9.48
CA TRP A 230 -2.35 12.94 -9.93
C TRP A 230 -2.21 13.00 -11.46
N LYS A 231 -2.85 13.98 -12.09
CA LYS A 231 -2.46 14.44 -13.42
C LYS A 231 -1.03 14.99 -13.35
N LYS A 232 -0.19 14.66 -14.32
CA LYS A 232 1.20 15.14 -14.36
C LYS A 232 1.25 16.67 -14.25
N ASN A 233 2.15 17.18 -13.42
CA ASN A 233 2.32 18.61 -13.15
C ASN A 233 1.02 19.34 -12.75
N SER A 234 0.15 18.67 -12.01
CA SER A 234 -1.14 19.22 -11.55
C SER A 234 -1.54 18.56 -10.23
N PHE A 235 -2.40 19.20 -9.45
CA PHE A 235 -3.09 18.60 -8.30
C PHE A 235 -4.49 18.08 -8.67
N ASP A 236 -4.85 18.09 -9.96
CA ASP A 236 -6.06 17.44 -10.43
C ASP A 236 -5.95 15.93 -10.27
N LYS A 237 -6.99 15.33 -9.70
CA LYS A 237 -7.12 13.88 -9.58
C LYS A 237 -7.80 13.34 -10.82
N ILE A 238 -7.14 12.42 -11.50
CA ILE A 238 -7.63 11.72 -12.68
C ILE A 238 -7.59 10.21 -12.44
N THR A 239 -8.34 9.45 -13.23
CA THR A 239 -8.24 7.99 -13.20
C THR A 239 -6.95 7.52 -13.88
N PRO A 240 -6.40 6.36 -13.52
CA PRO A 240 -5.12 5.87 -14.08
C PRO A 240 -5.10 5.72 -15.60
N GLU A 241 -6.21 5.32 -16.19
CA GLU A 241 -6.36 5.17 -17.65
C GLU A 241 -6.48 6.49 -18.42
N ASN A 242 -6.59 7.62 -17.71
CA ASN A 242 -6.65 8.92 -18.37
C ASN A 242 -5.37 9.16 -19.20
N PRO A 243 -5.46 9.57 -20.48
CA PRO A 243 -4.30 9.79 -21.34
C PRO A 243 -3.25 10.75 -20.77
N ASN A 244 -3.66 11.68 -19.90
CA ASN A 244 -2.75 12.62 -19.24
C ASN A 244 -1.90 12.00 -18.13
N TYR A 245 -2.19 10.76 -17.69
CA TYR A 245 -1.35 10.02 -16.77
C TYR A 245 -0.42 9.04 -17.50
N GLY A 246 -0.92 8.46 -18.61
CA GLY A 246 -0.15 7.57 -19.47
C GLY A 246 0.13 6.18 -18.90
N ASP A 247 -0.56 5.76 -17.84
CA ASP A 247 -0.46 4.40 -17.28
C ASP A 247 -1.53 3.50 -17.91
N SER A 248 -1.21 2.93 -19.07
CA SER A 248 -2.10 1.98 -19.74
C SER A 248 -2.14 0.59 -19.07
N LEU A 249 -1.19 0.28 -18.18
CA LEU A 249 -1.12 -1.00 -17.46
C LEU A 249 -2.43 -1.33 -16.76
N ALA A 250 -3.03 -0.34 -16.10
CA ALA A 250 -4.30 -0.50 -15.39
C ALA A 250 -5.44 -0.96 -16.31
N PHE A 251 -5.39 -0.60 -17.60
CA PHE A 251 -6.38 -1.03 -18.58
C PHE A 251 -6.14 -2.45 -19.08
N TYR A 252 -5.01 -2.69 -19.72
CA TYR A 252 -4.81 -3.97 -20.44
C TYR A 252 -4.46 -5.16 -19.50
N LEU A 253 -4.05 -4.92 -18.26
CA LEU A 253 -3.86 -5.98 -17.28
C LEU A 253 -5.08 -6.19 -16.35
N ASP A 254 -6.23 -5.55 -16.66
CA ASP A 254 -7.42 -5.59 -15.79
C ASP A 254 -8.02 -6.98 -15.65
N GLY A 255 -7.89 -7.86 -16.64
CA GLY A 255 -8.45 -9.21 -16.60
C GLY A 255 -7.65 -10.23 -15.78
N ILE A 256 -6.42 -9.90 -15.33
CA ILE A 256 -5.60 -10.80 -14.54
C ILE A 256 -6.02 -10.75 -13.07
N VAL A 257 -6.34 -11.93 -12.51
CA VAL A 257 -6.81 -12.09 -11.12
C VAL A 257 -5.84 -12.92 -10.27
N GLY A 258 -6.04 -12.89 -8.95
CA GLY A 258 -5.27 -13.66 -7.98
C GLY A 258 -4.20 -12.84 -7.25
N ASN A 259 -3.43 -12.03 -7.94
CA ASN A 259 -2.48 -11.10 -7.35
C ASN A 259 -3.13 -9.78 -6.88
N ALA A 260 -4.32 -9.45 -7.41
CA ALA A 260 -5.13 -8.27 -7.14
C ALA A 260 -6.62 -8.56 -7.39
N LYS A 261 -7.45 -7.52 -7.50
CA LYS A 261 -8.87 -7.51 -7.91
C LYS A 261 -9.89 -7.88 -6.84
N VAL A 262 -9.51 -8.23 -5.61
CA VAL A 262 -10.46 -8.29 -4.51
C VAL A 262 -10.84 -6.85 -4.13
N ASN A 263 -12.13 -6.56 -4.09
CA ASN A 263 -12.71 -5.32 -3.60
C ASN A 263 -13.36 -5.57 -2.25
N SER A 264 -13.18 -4.67 -1.27
CA SER A 264 -13.68 -4.88 0.09
C SER A 264 -13.83 -3.56 0.86
N THR A 265 -14.44 -3.63 2.04
CA THR A 265 -14.51 -2.57 3.04
C THR A 265 -13.54 -2.83 4.19
N THR A 266 -13.19 -1.80 4.97
CA THR A 266 -12.38 -1.98 6.18
C THR A 266 -13.04 -2.92 7.20
N LYS A 267 -14.38 -2.95 7.26
CA LYS A 267 -15.13 -3.84 8.15
C LYS A 267 -14.99 -5.30 7.74
N ASP A 268 -15.12 -5.61 6.45
CA ASP A 268 -14.99 -6.99 5.97
C ASP A 268 -13.54 -7.47 6.05
N VAL A 269 -12.57 -6.62 5.75
CA VAL A 269 -11.14 -6.92 5.97
C VAL A 269 -10.87 -7.21 7.46
N TYR A 270 -11.51 -6.49 8.39
CA TYR A 270 -11.36 -6.78 9.81
C TYR A 270 -11.93 -8.17 10.19
N LYS A 271 -13.08 -8.56 9.64
CA LYS A 271 -13.61 -9.93 9.81
C LYS A 271 -12.61 -10.99 9.31
N TRP A 272 -11.96 -10.71 8.17
CA TRP A 272 -10.91 -11.57 7.64
C TRP A 272 -9.73 -11.71 8.62
N ILE A 273 -9.22 -10.61 9.17
CA ILE A 273 -8.13 -10.65 10.16
C ILE A 273 -8.54 -11.44 11.41
N VAL A 274 -9.78 -11.27 11.88
CA VAL A 274 -10.31 -12.06 13.00
C VAL A 274 -10.34 -13.55 12.65
N ALA A 275 -10.77 -13.91 11.44
CA ALA A 275 -10.81 -15.30 10.98
C ALA A 275 -9.41 -15.91 10.88
N LEU A 276 -8.42 -15.17 10.37
CA LEU A 276 -7.03 -15.63 10.27
C LEU A 276 -6.44 -16.01 11.64
N LYS A 277 -6.66 -15.18 12.66
CA LYS A 277 -6.09 -15.40 14.01
C LYS A 277 -6.92 -16.30 14.91
N SER A 278 -8.16 -16.57 14.53
CA SER A 278 -9.06 -17.44 15.29
C SER A 278 -8.92 -18.86 14.78
N ASN A 279 -8.60 -19.82 15.61
CA ASN A 279 -8.49 -21.22 15.23
C ASN A 279 -9.84 -21.87 14.81
N THR A 280 -10.80 -21.07 14.34
CA THR A 280 -12.13 -21.50 13.93
C THR A 280 -12.27 -21.67 12.43
N PHE A 281 -11.61 -20.83 11.63
CA PHE A 281 -11.65 -20.88 10.17
C PHE A 281 -10.44 -21.63 9.60
N PHE A 282 -9.25 -21.33 10.11
CA PHE A 282 -8.03 -22.10 9.87
C PHE A 282 -7.64 -22.89 11.13
N THR A 283 -7.05 -24.07 10.94
CA THR A 283 -6.45 -24.81 12.07
C THR A 283 -5.19 -24.11 12.56
N PRO A 284 -4.72 -24.37 13.80
CA PRO A 284 -3.45 -23.83 14.30
C PRO A 284 -2.27 -24.16 13.37
N ASP A 285 -2.22 -25.38 12.82
CA ASP A 285 -1.16 -25.82 11.92
C ASP A 285 -1.19 -25.05 10.59
N GLU A 286 -2.38 -24.83 10.02
CA GLU A 286 -2.54 -24.02 8.81
C GLU A 286 -2.13 -22.59 9.04
N PHE A 287 -2.57 -21.96 10.13
CA PHE A 287 -2.17 -20.60 10.46
C PHE A 287 -0.66 -20.50 10.69
N SER A 288 -0.08 -21.46 11.43
CA SER A 288 1.37 -21.53 11.64
C SER A 288 2.13 -21.63 10.32
N LEU A 289 1.67 -22.48 9.40
CA LEU A 289 2.28 -22.62 8.07
C LEU A 289 2.16 -21.35 7.22
N MET A 290 0.97 -20.73 7.24
CA MET A 290 0.69 -19.48 6.52
C MET A 290 1.55 -18.31 7.00
N THR A 291 1.96 -18.31 8.27
CA THR A 291 2.69 -17.23 8.93
C THR A 291 4.12 -17.59 9.31
N ALA A 292 4.64 -18.72 8.81
CA ALA A 292 6.01 -19.15 9.09
C ALA A 292 7.04 -18.24 8.43
N ILE A 293 7.94 -17.65 9.19
CA ILE A 293 9.17 -17.04 8.66
C ILE A 293 10.16 -18.15 8.41
N THR A 294 10.50 -18.39 7.14
CA THR A 294 11.43 -19.44 6.72
C THR A 294 12.78 -18.86 6.30
N LYS A 295 13.71 -19.73 5.91
CA LYS A 295 15.03 -19.33 5.44
C LYS A 295 15.35 -19.99 4.10
N THR A 296 16.09 -19.30 3.27
CA THR A 296 16.73 -19.89 2.08
C THR A 296 17.80 -20.90 2.50
N PRO A 297 18.27 -21.80 1.59
CA PRO A 297 19.40 -22.69 1.87
C PRO A 297 20.68 -21.96 2.33
N LYS A 298 20.84 -20.69 1.96
CA LYS A 298 21.96 -19.83 2.39
C LYS A 298 21.69 -19.10 3.71
N GLY A 299 20.63 -19.46 4.45
CA GLY A 299 20.27 -18.90 5.77
C GLY A 299 19.61 -17.53 5.74
N ARG A 300 19.31 -16.93 4.58
CA ARG A 300 18.58 -15.65 4.49
C ARG A 300 17.13 -15.84 4.89
N SER A 301 16.65 -15.01 5.80
CA SER A 301 15.23 -14.98 6.21
C SER A 301 14.32 -14.62 5.05
N ILE A 302 13.16 -15.29 4.99
CA ILE A 302 12.06 -15.00 4.08
C ILE A 302 10.90 -14.55 4.94
N PRO A 303 10.73 -13.22 5.16
CA PRO A 303 9.67 -12.67 6.00
C PRO A 303 8.36 -12.53 5.18
N TYR A 304 8.00 -13.55 4.43
CA TYR A 304 6.79 -13.62 3.62
C TYR A 304 6.15 -15.00 3.76
N GLY A 305 4.90 -15.00 4.19
CA GLY A 305 4.10 -16.21 4.36
C GLY A 305 3.24 -16.52 3.12
N PHE A 306 2.05 -17.02 3.34
CA PHE A 306 1.09 -17.29 2.29
C PHE A 306 0.24 -16.03 2.03
N GLY A 307 0.71 -15.15 1.15
CA GLY A 307 0.09 -13.87 0.84
C GLY A 307 0.19 -12.83 1.95
N LEU A 308 1.14 -12.96 2.86
CA LEU A 308 1.31 -12.14 4.06
C LEU A 308 2.75 -11.69 4.20
N ASP A 309 2.97 -10.39 4.34
CA ASP A 309 4.21 -9.84 4.87
C ASP A 309 4.28 -10.17 6.36
N LEU A 310 5.44 -10.61 6.83
CA LEU A 310 5.65 -11.08 8.20
C LEU A 310 6.76 -10.29 8.89
N SER A 311 6.60 -10.02 10.18
CA SER A 311 7.65 -9.42 11.01
C SER A 311 7.51 -9.83 12.47
N GLY A 312 8.56 -9.61 13.26
CA GLY A 312 8.62 -10.02 14.67
C GLY A 312 9.00 -11.50 14.86
N GLY A 313 9.03 -11.95 16.11
CA GLY A 313 9.25 -13.34 16.48
C GLY A 313 7.94 -14.00 16.94
N ASN A 314 8.01 -15.26 17.37
CA ASN A 314 6.83 -16.07 17.74
C ASN A 314 5.90 -15.37 18.74
N ASP A 315 6.47 -14.69 19.75
CA ASP A 315 5.68 -14.01 20.80
C ASP A 315 5.13 -12.64 20.38
N ASN A 316 5.61 -12.10 19.27
CA ASN A 316 5.20 -10.78 18.75
C ASN A 316 5.08 -10.77 17.24
N LEU A 317 4.56 -11.87 16.69
CA LEU A 317 4.29 -11.98 15.25
C LEU A 317 3.38 -10.86 14.78
N SER A 318 3.79 -10.21 13.71
CA SER A 318 2.95 -9.30 12.96
C SER A 318 2.80 -9.80 11.54
N PHE A 319 1.59 -9.70 11.01
CA PHE A 319 1.29 -10.09 9.65
C PHE A 319 0.37 -9.08 8.97
N GLY A 320 0.40 -9.04 7.66
CA GLY A 320 -0.44 -8.17 6.86
C GLY A 320 0.03 -8.08 5.43
N HIS A 321 -0.34 -7.03 4.73
CA HIS A 321 0.16 -6.75 3.38
C HIS A 321 -0.10 -5.30 3.01
N THR A 322 0.71 -4.75 2.12
CA THR A 322 0.44 -3.48 1.44
C THR A 322 -0.14 -3.74 0.05
N GLY A 323 -0.85 -2.77 -0.50
CA GLY A 323 -1.36 -2.84 -1.85
C GLY A 323 -1.28 -1.50 -2.56
N SER A 324 -0.90 -1.51 -3.83
CA SER A 324 -0.87 -0.32 -4.68
C SER A 324 -1.16 -0.70 -6.13
N TRP A 325 -2.29 -0.31 -6.63
CA TRP A 325 -2.72 -0.55 -7.99
C TRP A 325 -3.88 0.34 -8.38
N ASP A 326 -3.96 0.77 -9.65
CA ASP A 326 -5.16 1.35 -10.24
C ASP A 326 -5.77 2.53 -9.46
N GLY A 327 -4.91 3.37 -8.90
CA GLY A 327 -5.36 4.52 -8.12
C GLY A 327 -5.67 4.22 -6.65
N TYR A 328 -5.48 2.99 -6.20
CA TYR A 328 -5.68 2.61 -4.79
C TYR A 328 -4.37 2.42 -4.05
N ALA A 329 -4.39 2.71 -2.75
CA ALA A 329 -3.33 2.42 -1.81
C ALA A 329 -3.94 1.79 -0.55
N THR A 330 -3.50 0.59 -0.21
CA THR A 330 -4.07 -0.19 0.88
C THR A 330 -2.99 -0.69 1.83
N PHE A 331 -3.34 -0.75 3.10
CA PHE A 331 -2.47 -1.25 4.15
C PHE A 331 -3.30 -2.04 5.15
N ILE A 332 -2.90 -3.28 5.38
CA ILE A 332 -3.50 -4.19 6.36
C ILE A 332 -2.38 -4.68 7.26
N TYR A 333 -2.54 -4.54 8.56
CA TYR A 333 -1.57 -4.95 9.54
C TYR A 333 -2.26 -5.49 10.78
N HIS A 334 -1.75 -6.60 11.30
CA HIS A 334 -2.12 -7.14 12.60
C HIS A 334 -0.88 -7.55 13.39
N ASN A 335 -0.84 -7.19 14.68
CA ASN A 335 0.17 -7.65 15.63
C ASN A 335 -0.47 -8.56 16.68
N MET A 336 -0.01 -9.78 16.76
CA MET A 336 -0.56 -10.82 17.66
C MET A 336 -0.32 -10.46 19.14
N GLY A 337 0.89 -10.01 19.49
CA GLY A 337 1.26 -9.72 20.88
C GLY A 337 0.44 -8.59 21.52
N LYS A 338 0.00 -7.61 20.71
CA LYS A 338 -0.85 -6.49 21.16
C LYS A 338 -2.32 -6.67 20.82
N ASP A 339 -2.67 -7.73 20.12
CA ASP A 339 -3.98 -7.91 19.48
C ASP A 339 -4.46 -6.63 18.81
N ARG A 340 -3.61 -6.05 17.95
CA ARG A 340 -3.81 -4.74 17.32
C ARG A 340 -3.91 -4.88 15.81
N THR A 341 -5.02 -4.41 15.24
CA THR A 341 -5.24 -4.35 13.79
C THR A 341 -5.27 -2.91 13.33
N ILE A 342 -4.59 -2.60 12.23
CA ILE A 342 -4.63 -1.31 11.55
C ILE A 342 -4.94 -1.59 10.08
N ILE A 343 -6.02 -0.99 9.57
CA ILE A 343 -6.45 -1.10 8.18
C ILE A 343 -6.65 0.31 7.64
N THR A 344 -5.98 0.64 6.55
CA THR A 344 -6.25 1.85 5.77
C THR A 344 -6.50 1.46 4.32
N LEU A 345 -7.64 1.88 3.77
CA LEU A 345 -8.01 1.66 2.38
C LEU A 345 -8.23 3.02 1.73
N GLN A 346 -7.48 3.32 0.70
CA GLN A 346 -7.50 4.61 0.04
C GLN A 346 -7.76 4.46 -1.45
N ASN A 347 -8.53 5.38 -2.00
CA ASN A 347 -8.74 5.52 -3.44
C ASN A 347 -7.86 6.62 -4.05
N PHE A 348 -6.65 6.73 -3.54
CA PHE A 348 -5.62 7.64 -4.02
C PHE A 348 -4.25 6.96 -3.91
N LYS A 349 -3.64 6.66 -5.06
CA LYS A 349 -2.43 5.82 -5.16
C LYS A 349 -1.23 6.35 -4.34
N LEU A 350 -1.13 7.66 -4.15
CA LEU A 350 -0.02 8.27 -3.42
C LEU A 350 -0.36 8.59 -1.94
N GLY A 351 -1.50 8.09 -1.45
CA GLY A 351 -1.90 8.26 -0.06
C GLY A 351 -0.90 7.64 0.91
N ALA A 352 -0.60 8.36 1.99
CA ALA A 352 0.29 7.90 3.04
C ALA A 352 -0.48 7.15 4.15
N TYR A 353 0.22 6.32 4.92
CA TYR A 353 -0.30 5.69 6.13
C TYR A 353 0.68 5.93 7.30
N PRO A 354 0.26 6.66 8.34
CA PRO A 354 1.14 7.09 9.43
C PRO A 354 1.28 6.00 10.49
N PHE A 355 1.88 4.87 10.14
CA PHE A 355 1.95 3.66 10.98
C PHE A 355 2.60 3.92 12.33
N LYS A 356 3.77 4.58 12.36
CA LYS A 356 4.51 4.88 13.58
C LYS A 356 3.73 5.83 14.48
N THR A 357 3.16 6.89 13.89
CA THR A 357 2.32 7.85 14.61
C THR A 357 1.12 7.16 15.24
N ILE A 358 0.40 6.29 14.49
CA ILE A 358 -0.72 5.51 15.02
C ILE A 358 -0.27 4.65 16.21
N THR A 359 0.81 3.89 16.03
CA THR A 359 1.29 2.96 17.07
C THR A 359 1.73 3.70 18.34
N GLN A 360 2.35 4.88 18.23
CA GLN A 360 2.73 5.71 19.35
C GLN A 360 1.52 6.28 20.09
N ILE A 361 0.49 6.74 19.36
CA ILE A 361 -0.77 7.20 19.95
C ILE A 361 -1.40 6.07 20.79
N LEU A 362 -1.49 4.87 20.21
CA LEU A 362 -2.08 3.71 20.87
C LEU A 362 -1.27 3.17 22.05
N ASP A 363 0.05 3.39 22.05
CA ASP A 363 0.95 3.03 23.14
C ASP A 363 1.09 4.14 24.18
N ASN A 364 0.32 5.22 24.04
CA ASN A 364 0.41 6.42 24.88
C ASN A 364 1.83 6.99 25.00
N LYS A 365 2.59 6.91 23.90
CA LYS A 365 3.95 7.44 23.78
C LYS A 365 3.95 8.85 23.18
N PRO A 366 5.03 9.63 23.37
CA PRO A 366 5.23 10.85 22.61
C PRO A 366 5.14 10.56 21.10
N THR A 367 4.35 11.36 20.38
CA THR A 367 4.08 11.13 18.98
C THR A 367 5.19 11.73 18.13
N VAL A 368 5.87 10.90 17.33
CA VAL A 368 6.69 11.37 16.23
C VAL A 368 5.76 11.52 15.02
N ILE A 369 5.72 12.72 14.46
CA ILE A 369 4.91 12.99 13.29
C ILE A 369 5.66 12.48 12.06
N GLU A 370 5.12 11.45 11.40
CA GLU A 370 5.69 10.86 10.18
C GLU A 370 5.34 11.67 8.91
N TYR A 371 4.43 12.62 9.06
CA TYR A 371 4.13 13.62 8.05
C TYR A 371 4.44 15.00 8.66
N ALA A 372 5.18 15.82 7.96
CA ALA A 372 5.42 17.17 8.42
C ALA A 372 4.17 18.03 8.23
N LYS A 373 4.00 18.98 9.13
CA LYS A 373 2.94 19.97 8.99
C LYS A 373 3.36 20.98 7.93
N LYS A 374 2.52 21.11 6.89
CA LYS A 374 2.69 22.14 5.86
C LYS A 374 2.69 23.52 6.51
N ILE A 375 3.67 24.36 6.14
CA ILE A 375 3.69 25.80 6.45
C ILE A 375 3.27 26.60 5.22
N SER A 376 2.82 27.85 5.43
CA SER A 376 2.58 28.80 4.35
C SER A 376 3.80 29.65 4.15
N LEU A 377 4.31 29.69 2.92
CA LEU A 377 5.37 30.62 2.48
C LEU A 377 4.82 31.50 1.36
N PRO A 378 5.30 32.74 1.22
CA PRO A 378 5.04 33.55 0.04
C PRO A 378 5.48 32.83 -1.23
N ARG A 379 4.76 33.04 -2.33
CA ARG A 379 5.07 32.42 -3.63
C ARG A 379 6.54 32.59 -4.02
N ILE A 380 7.06 33.79 -3.88
CA ILE A 380 8.43 34.14 -4.25
C ILE A 380 9.47 33.32 -3.49
N GLU A 381 9.19 32.97 -2.21
CA GLU A 381 10.08 32.19 -1.36
C GLU A 381 10.12 30.71 -1.74
N ILE A 382 9.09 30.23 -2.43
CA ILE A 382 9.04 28.85 -2.95
C ILE A 382 9.59 28.82 -4.38
N GLU A 383 9.13 29.76 -5.22
CA GLU A 383 9.43 29.80 -6.65
C GLU A 383 10.92 30.08 -6.93
N LYS A 384 11.63 30.71 -6.00
CA LYS A 384 13.10 30.94 -6.11
C LYS A 384 13.90 29.64 -6.27
N PHE A 385 13.36 28.49 -5.84
CA PHE A 385 13.98 27.16 -6.00
C PHE A 385 13.65 26.48 -7.33
N ALA A 386 12.75 27.03 -8.14
CA ALA A 386 12.44 26.46 -9.45
C ALA A 386 13.64 26.58 -10.41
N GLY A 387 13.81 25.57 -11.25
CA GLY A 387 14.89 25.53 -12.25
C GLY A 387 15.44 24.14 -12.50
N ASN A 388 16.46 24.07 -13.35
CA ASN A 388 17.13 22.81 -13.70
C ASN A 388 18.36 22.59 -12.82
N TYR A 389 18.45 21.39 -12.27
CA TYR A 389 19.54 20.92 -11.41
C TYR A 389 20.23 19.73 -12.09
N THR A 390 21.56 19.82 -12.22
CA THR A 390 22.38 18.72 -12.74
C THR A 390 22.92 17.89 -11.58
N ASN A 391 22.77 16.57 -11.64
CA ASN A 391 23.32 15.68 -10.63
C ASN A 391 24.87 15.74 -10.64
N GLU A 392 25.48 15.84 -9.46
CA GLU A 392 26.94 15.95 -9.33
C GLU A 392 27.66 14.65 -9.66
N GLU A 393 27.05 13.51 -9.33
CA GLU A 393 27.62 12.17 -9.53
C GLU A 393 27.30 11.61 -10.94
N ASN A 394 26.14 12.00 -11.49
CA ASN A 394 25.68 11.56 -12.81
C ASN A 394 25.20 12.78 -13.63
N LYS A 395 26.09 13.35 -14.42
CA LYS A 395 25.79 14.56 -15.22
C LYS A 395 24.70 14.38 -16.29
N ASP A 396 24.39 13.14 -16.65
CA ASP A 396 23.32 12.82 -17.59
C ASP A 396 21.94 12.85 -16.92
N GLU A 397 21.90 12.84 -15.60
CA GLU A 397 20.66 12.98 -14.83
C GLU A 397 20.31 14.47 -14.65
N GLN A 398 19.24 14.86 -15.32
CA GLN A 398 18.67 16.20 -15.21
C GLN A 398 17.45 16.15 -14.30
N GLN A 399 17.41 17.08 -13.35
CA GLN A 399 16.32 17.24 -12.40
C GLN A 399 15.69 18.60 -12.61
N GLU A 400 14.40 18.65 -12.85
CA GLU A 400 13.64 19.88 -13.01
C GLU A 400 12.76 20.12 -11.79
N ILE A 401 12.89 21.29 -11.19
CA ILE A 401 12.01 21.76 -10.11
C ILE A 401 11.10 22.85 -10.68
N THR A 402 9.78 22.66 -10.57
CA THR A 402 8.78 23.66 -10.97
C THR A 402 7.91 24.04 -9.77
N PHE A 403 7.36 25.27 -9.81
CA PHE A 403 6.40 25.74 -8.81
C PHE A 403 4.97 25.48 -9.28
N LEU A 404 4.12 24.96 -8.39
CA LEU A 404 2.69 24.77 -8.64
C LEU A 404 1.88 24.89 -7.32
N ASP A 405 0.98 25.87 -7.27
CA ASP A 405 0.00 26.02 -6.18
C ASP A 405 0.61 25.91 -4.76
N GLY A 406 1.69 26.62 -4.51
CA GLY A 406 2.37 26.63 -3.22
C GLY A 406 3.17 25.36 -2.91
N HIS A 407 3.52 24.60 -3.95
CA HIS A 407 4.31 23.37 -3.87
C HIS A 407 5.45 23.41 -4.88
N LEU A 408 6.43 22.54 -4.69
CA LEU A 408 7.43 22.23 -5.70
C LEU A 408 7.11 20.87 -6.33
N ILE A 409 7.26 20.80 -7.64
CA ILE A 409 7.18 19.56 -8.41
C ILE A 409 8.57 19.22 -8.89
N HIS A 410 9.03 18.02 -8.59
CA HIS A 410 10.30 17.49 -9.07
C HIS A 410 10.06 16.47 -10.18
N ASN A 411 10.65 16.73 -11.33
CA ASN A 411 10.75 15.82 -12.46
C ASN A 411 12.21 15.40 -12.66
N SER A 412 12.43 14.19 -13.15
CA SER A 412 13.75 13.73 -13.55
C SER A 412 13.63 12.97 -14.88
N ASN A 413 14.65 13.05 -15.74
CA ASN A 413 14.72 12.29 -16.98
C ASN A 413 14.91 10.78 -16.73
N THR A 414 15.25 10.36 -15.52
CA THR A 414 15.42 8.97 -15.11
C THR A 414 14.20 8.40 -14.37
N ILE A 415 13.25 9.24 -13.96
CA ILE A 415 12.04 8.85 -13.23
C ILE A 415 10.82 9.19 -14.06
N LYS A 416 9.95 8.20 -14.31
CA LYS A 416 8.75 8.37 -15.17
C LYS A 416 7.61 9.18 -14.52
N TRP A 417 7.63 9.38 -13.19
CA TRP A 417 6.61 10.11 -12.45
C TRP A 417 7.17 11.36 -11.81
N ASP A 418 6.32 12.36 -11.63
CA ASP A 418 6.64 13.55 -10.87
C ASP A 418 6.49 13.31 -9.35
N MET A 419 7.32 13.99 -8.58
CA MET A 419 7.20 14.02 -7.11
C MET A 419 6.77 15.42 -6.67
N ARG A 420 5.86 15.49 -5.70
CA ARG A 420 5.32 16.75 -5.19
C ARG A 420 5.76 16.98 -3.76
N PHE A 421 6.13 18.23 -3.49
CA PHE A 421 6.68 18.62 -2.21
C PHE A 421 5.98 19.87 -1.68
N PHE A 422 5.61 19.86 -0.41
CA PHE A 422 5.08 21.02 0.29
C PHE A 422 6.08 21.58 1.29
N PRO A 423 6.08 22.90 1.56
CA PRO A 423 7.03 23.53 2.46
C PRO A 423 6.82 23.09 3.91
N ILE A 424 7.92 22.77 4.58
CA ILE A 424 7.99 22.43 6.01
C ILE A 424 8.99 23.35 6.76
N GLY A 425 9.73 24.17 6.04
CA GLY A 425 10.71 25.16 6.47
C GLY A 425 11.01 26.09 5.31
N GLU A 426 11.78 27.15 5.55
CA GLU A 426 12.11 28.16 4.53
C GLU A 426 12.78 27.58 3.28
N ASN A 427 13.60 26.56 3.46
CA ASN A 427 14.36 25.90 2.39
C ASN A 427 14.18 24.36 2.40
N GLN A 428 13.17 23.85 3.10
CA GLN A 428 12.90 22.43 3.22
C GLN A 428 11.46 22.11 2.82
N PHE A 429 11.32 21.04 2.02
CA PHE A 429 10.02 20.61 1.49
C PHE A 429 9.89 19.11 1.62
N GLN A 430 8.72 18.64 2.09
CA GLN A 430 8.44 17.23 2.24
C GLN A 430 7.61 16.67 1.08
N ALA A 431 7.98 15.48 0.62
CA ALA A 431 7.25 14.78 -0.41
C ALA A 431 5.84 14.37 0.07
N ILE A 432 4.86 14.52 -0.82
CA ILE A 432 3.57 13.84 -0.71
C ILE A 432 3.80 12.41 -1.22
N ARG A 433 3.90 11.44 -0.31
CA ARG A 433 4.28 10.06 -0.66
C ARG A 433 3.38 9.02 -0.03
N GLN A 434 3.29 7.87 -0.72
CA GLN A 434 2.72 6.64 -0.20
C GLN A 434 3.66 6.03 0.86
N GLY A 435 3.07 5.43 1.91
CA GLY A 435 3.81 4.56 2.83
C GLY A 435 4.65 5.25 3.89
N GLY A 436 4.42 6.54 4.17
CA GLY A 436 5.09 7.25 5.28
C GLY A 436 6.61 7.40 5.09
N ALA A 437 7.13 7.22 3.88
CA ALA A 437 8.55 7.47 3.61
C ALA A 437 8.81 8.97 3.63
N ASP A 438 9.70 9.40 4.51
CA ASP A 438 10.11 10.78 4.74
C ASP A 438 11.08 11.27 3.64
N GLY A 439 10.57 11.45 2.42
CA GLY A 439 11.33 12.15 1.39
C GLY A 439 11.30 13.65 1.66
N VAL A 440 12.44 14.23 1.87
CA VAL A 440 12.62 15.68 2.02
C VAL A 440 13.57 16.18 0.95
N ILE A 441 13.26 17.31 0.33
CA ILE A 441 14.24 18.09 -0.42
C ILE A 441 14.66 19.29 0.40
N LYS A 442 15.95 19.59 0.35
CA LYS A 442 16.55 20.74 1.00
C LYS A 442 17.37 21.53 -0.02
N PHE A 443 17.22 22.84 0.03
CA PHE A 443 18.00 23.75 -0.80
C PHE A 443 19.00 24.51 0.05
N THR A 444 20.20 24.72 -0.50
CA THR A 444 21.28 25.50 0.13
C THR A 444 21.87 26.45 -0.91
N GLU A 445 21.87 27.74 -0.61
CA GLU A 445 22.60 28.72 -1.41
C GLU A 445 24.09 28.59 -1.12
N MET A 446 24.89 28.50 -2.17
CA MET A 446 26.34 28.35 -2.09
C MET A 446 27.01 29.73 -2.17
N GLU A 447 28.26 29.84 -1.68
CA GLU A 447 29.04 31.10 -1.69
C GLU A 447 29.21 31.70 -3.10
N ASN A 448 29.25 30.86 -4.13
CA ASN A 448 29.35 31.28 -5.53
C ASN A 448 27.99 31.66 -6.16
N GLY A 449 26.93 31.72 -5.39
CA GLY A 449 25.58 32.04 -5.83
C GLY A 449 24.82 30.87 -6.49
N ASP A 450 25.44 29.69 -6.65
CA ASP A 450 24.74 28.48 -7.11
C ASP A 450 23.75 27.97 -6.04
N THR A 451 22.76 27.19 -6.43
CA THR A 451 21.82 26.54 -5.49
C THR A 451 22.04 25.03 -5.50
N LYS A 452 22.32 24.45 -4.35
CA LYS A 452 22.42 23.00 -4.15
C LYS A 452 21.06 22.45 -3.73
N LEU A 453 20.62 21.38 -4.39
CA LEU A 453 19.49 20.53 -4.02
C LEU A 453 20.03 19.26 -3.37
N GLU A 454 19.49 18.89 -2.22
CA GLU A 454 19.73 17.61 -1.56
C GLU A 454 18.40 16.88 -1.39
N MET A 455 18.32 15.64 -1.87
CA MET A 455 17.21 14.73 -1.61
C MET A 455 17.56 13.83 -0.43
N LEU A 456 16.71 13.84 0.61
CA LEU A 456 16.93 13.09 1.83
C LEU A 456 15.84 12.01 1.97
N GLN A 457 16.23 10.83 2.43
CA GLN A 457 15.32 9.77 2.87
C GLN A 457 15.83 9.23 4.20
N HIS A 458 14.95 9.16 5.21
CA HIS A 458 15.32 8.80 6.58
C HIS A 458 16.50 9.63 7.13
N GLY A 459 16.55 10.92 6.78
CA GLY A 459 17.62 11.84 7.17
C GLY A 459 18.96 11.62 6.45
N LYS A 460 19.05 10.69 5.52
CA LYS A 460 20.26 10.44 4.71
C LYS A 460 20.09 11.04 3.32
N VAL A 461 21.13 11.70 2.82
CA VAL A 461 21.17 12.18 1.43
C VAL A 461 21.21 10.98 0.49
N ILE A 462 20.28 10.94 -0.46
CA ILE A 462 20.13 9.91 -1.47
C ILE A 462 20.31 10.43 -2.90
N GLY A 463 20.47 11.74 -3.06
CA GLY A 463 20.72 12.40 -4.34
C GLY A 463 21.02 13.88 -4.14
N THR A 464 21.79 14.45 -5.05
CA THR A 464 22.15 15.86 -5.06
C THR A 464 22.00 16.44 -6.46
N GLY A 465 21.92 17.78 -6.55
CA GLY A 465 21.91 18.48 -7.82
C GLY A 465 22.34 19.93 -7.63
N ILE A 466 22.97 20.50 -8.65
CA ILE A 466 23.40 21.89 -8.65
C ILE A 466 22.68 22.66 -9.74
N ARG A 467 22.05 23.76 -9.37
CA ARG A 467 21.58 24.79 -10.29
C ARG A 467 22.58 25.92 -10.32
N LYS A 468 23.18 26.13 -11.49
CA LYS A 468 24.11 27.25 -11.70
C LYS A 468 23.36 28.57 -11.67
N ASN A 469 23.95 29.55 -10.94
CA ASN A 469 23.49 30.92 -11.04
C ASN A 469 23.82 31.43 -12.45
N LYS A 470 22.83 31.92 -13.19
CA LYS A 470 23.12 32.65 -14.44
C LYS A 470 23.79 33.94 -14.03
N GLN A 471 25.12 34.02 -14.16
CA GLN A 471 25.78 35.32 -14.16
C GLN A 471 25.13 36.15 -15.27
N LEU A 472 24.51 37.26 -14.87
CA LEU A 472 23.94 38.28 -15.77
C LEU A 472 25.04 38.89 -16.66
#